data_4ba62df203c1a2df856ed570f51d57c8
#
_entry.id   4ba62df203c1a2df856ed570f51d57c8
#
_cell.length_a   1.000
_cell.length_b   1.000
_cell.length_c   1.000
_cell.angle_alpha   90.00
_cell.angle_beta   90.00
_cell.angle_gamma   90.00
#
_symmetry.space_group_name_H-M   'P 1'
#
loop_
_entity.id
_entity.type
_entity.pdbx_description
1 polymer ?
#
loop_
_entity_poly.entity_id
_entity_poly.type
_entity_poly.pdbx_seq_one_letter_code
_entity_poly.pdbx_strand_id
1 'polypeptide(L)'
;NGDCHFWTSMYNSPTHNTWAGLAFERICLQHLEQIKKALGFEAVVSTAHAWPHKDAQIDLLIDRNYETINLCEMKYAAAQYRLTDDEMDRLRNRRAALIRDTKTQKSVLLTMVTTYGLTPGGHSDDIHCQLKMEDLFVS
;
A
#
# COMPACT_ATOMS: atom_id res chain seq x y z
N ASN A 1 -4.80 32.70 7.23
CA ASN A 1 -4.21 32.56 8.53
C ASN A 1 -2.75 32.17 8.41
N GLY A 2 -2.01 32.25 9.51
CA GLY A 2 -0.57 32.00 9.52
C GLY A 2 -0.16 30.61 9.15
N ASP A 3 -1.10 29.71 8.97
CA ASP A 3 -0.83 28.30 8.73
C ASP A 3 -0.23 28.02 7.36
N CYS A 4 -0.40 28.93 6.41
CA CYS A 4 0.14 28.71 5.06
C CYS A 4 1.66 28.56 5.05
N HIS A 5 2.35 29.44 5.78
CA HIS A 5 3.81 29.36 5.86
C HIS A 5 4.26 28.15 6.64
N PHE A 6 3.56 27.83 7.71
CA PHE A 6 3.87 26.66 8.52
C PHE A 6 3.77 25.38 7.66
N TRP A 7 2.67 25.22 6.93
CA TRP A 7 2.49 24.05 6.08
C TRP A 7 3.50 23.99 4.96
N THR A 8 3.81 25.12 4.34
CA THR A 8 4.78 25.18 3.26
C THR A 8 6.18 24.78 3.76
N SER A 9 6.58 25.26 4.94
CA SER A 9 7.90 24.92 5.47
C SER A 9 7.97 23.47 5.96
N MET A 10 6.88 22.93 6.44
CA MET A 10 6.85 21.54 6.91
C MET A 10 6.69 20.51 5.77
N TYR A 11 6.18 20.94 4.63
CA TYR A 11 5.84 20.03 3.55
C TYR A 11 7.01 19.15 3.10
N ASN A 12 8.21 19.71 3.08
CA ASN A 12 9.41 19.00 2.67
C ASN A 12 10.24 18.50 3.86
N SER A 13 9.74 18.63 5.08
CA SER A 13 10.48 18.19 6.26
C SER A 13 10.26 16.69 6.49
N PRO A 14 11.24 15.98 7.07
CA PRO A 14 11.03 14.57 7.44
C PRO A 14 9.85 14.35 8.38
N THR A 15 9.64 15.28 9.32
CA THR A 15 8.50 15.19 10.26
C THR A 15 7.18 15.26 9.51
N HIS A 16 7.05 16.20 8.57
CA HIS A 16 5.82 16.30 7.77
C HIS A 16 5.61 15.05 6.93
N ASN A 17 6.66 14.55 6.28
CA ASN A 17 6.56 13.37 5.43
C ASN A 17 6.13 12.14 6.25
N THR A 18 6.64 11.99 7.47
CA THR A 18 6.24 10.90 8.37
C THR A 18 4.76 11.04 8.75
N TRP A 19 4.34 12.26 9.13
CA TRP A 19 2.95 12.51 9.48
C TRP A 19 2.02 12.26 8.30
N ALA A 20 2.39 12.75 7.12
CA ALA A 20 1.59 12.57 5.91
C ALA A 20 1.50 11.08 5.53
N GLY A 21 2.58 10.33 5.72
CA GLY A 21 2.58 8.89 5.49
C GLY A 21 1.60 8.16 6.39
N LEU A 22 1.59 8.49 7.67
CA LEU A 22 0.65 7.89 8.63
C LEU A 22 -0.79 8.30 8.32
N ALA A 23 -1.00 9.56 7.95
CA ALA A 23 -2.33 10.04 7.58
C ALA A 23 -2.83 9.32 6.32
N PHE A 24 -1.97 9.13 5.34
CA PHE A 24 -2.30 8.43 4.12
C PHE A 24 -2.67 6.97 4.40
N GLU A 25 -1.89 6.27 5.23
CA GLU A 25 -2.22 4.91 5.65
C GLU A 25 -3.62 4.85 6.27
N ARG A 26 -3.91 5.80 7.15
CA ARG A 26 -5.22 5.86 7.81
C ARG A 26 -6.35 6.07 6.80
N ILE A 27 -6.14 6.95 5.84
CA ILE A 27 -7.12 7.16 4.76
C ILE A 27 -7.36 5.85 4.01
N CYS A 28 -6.30 5.13 3.66
CA CYS A 28 -6.43 3.85 2.97
C CYS A 28 -7.23 2.86 3.81
N LEU A 29 -6.94 2.76 5.11
CA LEU A 29 -7.63 1.83 5.99
C LEU A 29 -9.10 2.19 6.16
N GLN A 30 -9.45 3.47 6.08
CA GLN A 30 -10.84 3.93 6.13
C GLN A 30 -11.59 3.72 4.81
N HIS A 31 -10.87 3.41 3.72
CA HIS A 31 -11.45 3.26 2.39
C HIS A 31 -11.24 1.85 1.83
N LEU A 32 -11.28 0.84 2.71
CA LEU A 32 -11.08 -0.55 2.32
C LEU A 32 -12.07 -1.02 1.26
N GLU A 33 -13.33 -0.59 1.35
CA GLU A 33 -14.32 -0.99 0.37
C GLU A 33 -13.99 -0.44 -1.02
N GLN A 34 -13.49 0.79 -1.09
CA GLN A 34 -13.06 1.39 -2.34
C GLN A 34 -11.82 0.67 -2.90
N ILE A 35 -10.91 0.26 -2.04
CA ILE A 35 -9.74 -0.52 -2.46
C ILE A 35 -10.19 -1.85 -3.08
N LYS A 36 -11.11 -2.55 -2.41
CA LYS A 36 -11.65 -3.81 -2.91
C LYS A 36 -12.35 -3.61 -4.25
N LYS A 37 -13.12 -2.54 -4.38
CA LYS A 37 -13.81 -2.20 -5.62
C LYS A 37 -12.82 -1.92 -6.74
N ALA A 38 -11.79 -1.13 -6.48
CA ALA A 38 -10.77 -0.80 -7.46
C ALA A 38 -9.98 -2.03 -7.90
N LEU A 39 -9.81 -2.99 -7.00
CA LEU A 39 -9.17 -4.27 -7.30
C LEU A 39 -10.12 -5.28 -7.96
N GLY A 40 -11.40 -4.96 -8.06
CA GLY A 40 -12.37 -5.78 -8.80
C GLY A 40 -13.03 -6.89 -8.00
N PHE A 41 -12.98 -6.87 -6.68
CA PHE A 41 -13.58 -7.95 -5.88
C PHE A 41 -14.48 -7.46 -4.74
N GLU A 42 -15.16 -6.34 -4.95
CA GLU A 42 -16.02 -5.77 -3.89
C GLU A 42 -17.12 -6.72 -3.42
N ALA A 43 -17.59 -7.61 -4.29
CA ALA A 43 -18.64 -8.57 -3.96
C ALA A 43 -18.11 -9.87 -3.37
N VAL A 44 -16.79 -10.03 -3.29
CA VAL A 44 -16.18 -11.26 -2.76
C VAL A 44 -15.99 -11.12 -1.27
N VAL A 45 -16.36 -12.16 -0.52
CA VAL A 45 -16.11 -12.18 0.92
C VAL A 45 -14.61 -12.14 1.15
N SER A 46 -14.17 -11.19 1.96
CA SER A 46 -12.75 -11.01 2.24
C SER A 46 -12.54 -10.51 3.66
N THR A 47 -11.34 -10.70 4.18
CA THR A 47 -10.93 -10.14 5.46
C THR A 47 -9.70 -9.27 5.23
N ALA A 48 -9.62 -8.17 5.98
CA ALA A 48 -8.49 -7.25 5.89
C ALA A 48 -7.90 -7.03 7.27
N HIS A 49 -6.59 -7.15 7.37
CA HIS A 49 -5.91 -6.99 8.65
C HIS A 49 -4.45 -6.63 8.44
N ALA A 50 -3.86 -5.97 9.44
CA ALA A 50 -2.43 -5.75 9.47
C ALA A 50 -1.73 -7.05 9.87
N TRP A 51 -0.55 -7.28 9.33
CA TRP A 51 0.25 -8.44 9.70
C TRP A 51 1.53 -7.97 10.39
N PRO A 52 1.51 -7.94 11.72
CA PRO A 52 2.71 -7.57 12.45
C PRO A 52 3.72 -8.71 12.37
N HIS A 53 4.85 -8.44 11.74
CA HIS A 53 5.96 -9.36 11.71
C HIS A 53 7.17 -8.67 12.30
N LYS A 54 7.97 -9.42 13.04
CA LYS A 54 9.10 -8.87 13.79
C LYS A 54 10.06 -8.08 12.91
N ASP A 55 10.31 -8.57 11.69
CA ASP A 55 11.29 -7.98 10.78
C ASP A 55 10.65 -7.42 9.51
N ALA A 56 9.35 -7.55 9.34
CA ALA A 56 8.68 -7.13 8.11
C ALA A 56 7.26 -6.71 8.42
N GLN A 57 7.08 -5.42 8.61
CA GLN A 57 5.74 -4.87 8.84
C GLN A 57 5.00 -4.79 7.53
N ILE A 58 3.84 -5.42 7.48
CA ILE A 58 2.94 -5.34 6.33
C ILE A 58 1.79 -4.44 6.70
N ASP A 59 1.57 -3.41 5.88
CA ASP A 59 0.56 -2.40 6.17
C ASP A 59 -0.85 -2.99 6.15
N LEU A 60 -1.14 -3.84 5.18
CA LEU A 60 -2.47 -4.36 5.01
C LEU A 60 -2.45 -5.66 4.22
N LEU A 61 -3.13 -6.68 4.74
CA LEU A 61 -3.41 -7.90 4.00
C LEU A 61 -4.90 -7.97 3.70
N ILE A 62 -5.26 -8.24 2.46
CA ILE A 62 -6.64 -8.51 2.09
C ILE A 62 -6.72 -9.94 1.61
N ASP A 63 -7.30 -10.80 2.43
CA ASP A 63 -7.49 -12.20 2.12
C ASP A 63 -8.86 -12.37 1.47
N ARG A 64 -8.86 -12.76 0.19
CA ARG A 64 -10.11 -12.94 -0.56
C ARG A 64 -10.82 -14.24 -0.24
N ASN A 65 -10.29 -15.04 0.69
CA ASN A 65 -10.83 -16.32 1.14
C ASN A 65 -10.83 -17.47 0.13
N TYR A 66 -10.43 -17.21 -1.11
CA TYR A 66 -10.35 -18.25 -2.14
C TYR A 66 -8.90 -18.55 -2.49
N GLU A 67 -8.41 -17.96 -3.55
CA GLU A 67 -7.10 -18.31 -4.07
C GLU A 67 -6.09 -17.17 -3.98
N THR A 68 -6.49 -16.03 -3.46
CA THR A 68 -5.66 -14.83 -3.56
C THR A 68 -5.60 -14.05 -2.25
N ILE A 69 -4.39 -13.61 -1.92
CA ILE A 69 -4.15 -12.63 -0.86
C ILE A 69 -3.48 -11.41 -1.51
N ASN A 70 -4.00 -10.23 -1.26
CA ASN A 70 -3.32 -8.99 -1.64
C ASN A 70 -2.48 -8.51 -0.48
N LEU A 71 -1.17 -8.46 -0.68
CA LEU A 71 -0.23 -7.89 0.27
C LEU A 71 -0.06 -6.43 -0.13
N CYS A 72 -0.64 -5.53 0.66
CA CYS A 72 -0.73 -4.12 0.31
C CYS A 72 0.30 -3.29 1.04
N GLU A 73 1.06 -2.52 0.29
CA GLU A 73 1.96 -1.51 0.79
C GLU A 73 1.36 -0.16 0.44
N MET A 74 1.26 0.72 1.43
CA MET A 74 0.72 2.06 1.25
C MET A 74 1.84 3.07 1.36
N LYS A 75 1.97 3.94 0.35
CA LYS A 75 3.10 4.86 0.27
C LYS A 75 2.65 6.25 -0.13
N TYR A 76 2.87 7.22 0.76
CA TYR A 76 2.66 8.61 0.45
C TYR A 76 3.87 9.18 -0.30
N ALA A 77 3.61 9.91 -1.37
CA ALA A 77 4.65 10.64 -2.09
C ALA A 77 4.05 11.90 -2.70
N ALA A 78 4.87 12.92 -2.88
CA ALA A 78 4.44 14.20 -3.46
C ALA A 78 4.36 14.16 -4.98
N ALA A 79 4.80 13.06 -5.59
CA ALA A 79 4.77 12.85 -7.03
C ALA A 79 4.70 11.34 -7.27
N GLN A 80 4.81 10.90 -8.52
CA GLN A 80 4.90 9.48 -8.80
C GLN A 80 6.04 8.86 -8.00
N TYR A 81 5.79 7.68 -7.44
CA TYR A 81 6.73 7.03 -6.55
C TYR A 81 7.61 6.05 -7.32
N ARG A 82 8.92 6.18 -7.16
CA ARG A 82 9.88 5.26 -7.77
C ARG A 82 10.30 4.22 -6.77
N LEU A 83 10.03 2.97 -7.07
CA LEU A 83 10.48 1.85 -6.23
C LEU A 83 11.98 1.65 -6.41
N THR A 84 12.71 1.68 -5.30
CA THR A 84 14.13 1.37 -5.29
C THR A 84 14.34 -0.14 -5.23
N ASP A 85 15.57 -0.56 -5.56
CA ASP A 85 15.94 -1.97 -5.47
C ASP A 85 15.75 -2.51 -4.05
N ASP A 86 16.16 -1.73 -3.04
CA ASP A 86 16.03 -2.13 -1.63
C ASP A 86 14.57 -2.27 -1.23
N GLU A 87 13.70 -1.38 -1.68
CA GLU A 87 12.28 -1.46 -1.39
C GLU A 87 11.64 -2.69 -2.03
N MET A 88 12.02 -2.96 -3.27
CA MET A 88 11.50 -4.14 -3.96
C MET A 88 11.95 -5.42 -3.27
N ASP A 89 13.21 -5.47 -2.83
CA ASP A 89 13.74 -6.61 -2.09
C ASP A 89 12.98 -6.80 -0.78
N ARG A 90 12.66 -5.72 -0.07
CA ARG A 90 11.87 -5.81 1.17
C ARG A 90 10.47 -6.35 0.90
N LEU A 91 9.83 -5.90 -0.17
CA LEU A 91 8.50 -6.40 -0.53
C LEU A 91 8.53 -7.89 -0.85
N ARG A 92 9.52 -8.32 -1.61
CA ARG A 92 9.71 -9.73 -1.94
C ARG A 92 9.98 -10.57 -0.69
N ASN A 93 10.77 -10.05 0.24
CA ASN A 93 11.09 -10.73 1.49
C ASN A 93 9.85 -10.84 2.39
N ARG A 94 9.02 -9.80 2.44
CA ARG A 94 7.75 -9.82 3.18
C ARG A 94 6.81 -10.88 2.60
N ARG A 95 6.72 -10.93 1.29
CA ARG A 95 5.91 -11.93 0.60
C ARG A 95 6.39 -13.34 0.92
N ALA A 96 7.69 -13.56 0.82
CA ALA A 96 8.27 -14.86 1.13
C ALA A 96 8.05 -15.26 2.58
N ALA A 97 8.19 -14.31 3.52
CA ALA A 97 7.96 -14.54 4.93
C ALA A 97 6.50 -14.89 5.21
N LEU A 98 5.57 -14.20 4.58
CA LEU A 98 4.15 -14.48 4.72
C LEU A 98 3.84 -15.90 4.26
N ILE A 99 4.32 -16.28 3.09
CA ILE A 99 4.10 -17.62 2.53
C ILE A 99 4.70 -18.68 3.45
N ARG A 100 5.91 -18.46 3.92
CA ARG A 100 6.61 -19.41 4.81
C ARG A 100 5.87 -19.58 6.13
N ASP A 101 5.48 -18.48 6.76
CA ASP A 101 4.92 -18.50 8.12
C ASP A 101 3.47 -19.00 8.13
N THR A 102 2.70 -18.68 7.11
CA THR A 102 1.30 -19.10 7.02
C THR A 102 1.12 -20.41 6.27
N LYS A 103 2.13 -20.82 5.50
CA LYS A 103 2.06 -22.00 4.63
C LYS A 103 0.89 -21.95 3.67
N THR A 104 0.52 -20.75 3.24
CA THR A 104 -0.63 -20.55 2.36
C THR A 104 -0.39 -21.18 0.99
N GLN A 105 -1.46 -21.74 0.43
CA GLN A 105 -1.49 -22.21 -0.96
C GLN A 105 -2.01 -21.14 -1.90
N LYS A 106 -2.43 -20.00 -1.36
CA LYS A 106 -3.00 -18.91 -2.16
C LYS A 106 -1.91 -18.13 -2.87
N SER A 107 -2.26 -17.52 -3.99
CA SER A 107 -1.38 -16.57 -4.67
C SER A 107 -1.30 -15.29 -3.86
N VAL A 108 -0.09 -14.86 -3.56
CA VAL A 108 0.12 -13.60 -2.84
C VAL A 108 0.54 -12.54 -3.84
N LEU A 109 -0.32 -11.56 -4.06
CA LEU A 109 -0.12 -10.49 -5.04
C LEU A 109 0.43 -9.24 -4.36
N LEU A 110 1.57 -8.78 -4.82
CA LEU A 110 2.13 -7.51 -4.36
C LEU A 110 1.26 -6.38 -4.88
N THR A 111 0.74 -5.57 -3.97
CA THR A 111 -0.21 -4.51 -4.26
C THR A 111 0.31 -3.21 -3.65
N MET A 112 0.34 -2.14 -4.43
CA MET A 112 0.73 -0.84 -3.91
C MET A 112 -0.39 0.17 -4.06
N VAL A 113 -0.62 0.92 -3.01
CA VAL A 113 -1.52 2.07 -3.00
C VAL A 113 -0.64 3.29 -2.75
N THR A 114 -0.56 4.17 -3.72
CA THR A 114 0.28 5.36 -3.65
C THR A 114 -0.54 6.60 -3.91
N THR A 115 0.01 7.75 -3.58
CA THR A 115 -0.69 9.00 -3.80
C THR A 115 -0.90 9.26 -5.30
N TYR A 116 0.14 9.11 -6.10
CA TYR A 116 0.11 9.46 -7.52
C TYR A 116 0.54 8.34 -8.47
N GLY A 117 0.62 7.11 -7.97
CA GLY A 117 1.04 5.97 -8.78
C GLY A 117 2.53 5.75 -8.73
N LEU A 118 2.96 4.67 -9.37
CA LEU A 118 4.37 4.34 -9.49
C LEU A 118 4.94 4.91 -10.79
N THR A 119 6.21 5.32 -10.74
CA THR A 119 6.93 5.71 -11.96
C THR A 119 6.97 4.51 -12.90
N PRO A 120 6.54 4.66 -14.16
CA PRO A 120 6.54 3.55 -15.11
C PRO A 120 7.93 2.97 -15.36
N GLY A 121 7.98 1.69 -15.65
CA GLY A 121 9.22 0.98 -15.92
C GLY A 121 9.89 0.47 -14.66
N GLY A 122 11.00 -0.22 -14.81
CA GLY A 122 11.74 -0.77 -13.67
C GLY A 122 10.87 -1.69 -12.83
N HIS A 123 10.90 -1.48 -11.51
CA HIS A 123 10.19 -2.35 -10.57
C HIS A 123 8.68 -2.21 -10.61
N SER A 124 8.14 -1.17 -11.25
CA SER A 124 6.68 -1.03 -11.35
C SER A 124 6.05 -2.23 -12.04
N ASP A 125 6.77 -2.87 -12.94
CA ASP A 125 6.28 -4.05 -13.66
C ASP A 125 6.23 -5.30 -12.78
N ASP A 126 6.93 -5.28 -11.64
CA ASP A 126 6.95 -6.39 -10.69
C ASP A 126 5.81 -6.30 -9.65
N ILE A 127 5.07 -5.21 -9.67
CA ILE A 127 3.92 -5.01 -8.78
C ILE A 127 2.66 -5.49 -9.51
N HIS A 128 1.97 -6.44 -8.90
CA HIS A 128 0.82 -7.09 -9.53
C HIS A 128 -0.40 -6.16 -9.63
N CYS A 129 -0.61 -5.34 -8.60
CA CYS A 129 -1.77 -4.45 -8.55
C CYS A 129 -1.31 -3.07 -8.07
N GLN A 130 -1.76 -2.03 -8.74
CA GLN A 130 -1.43 -0.64 -8.40
C GLN A 130 -2.71 0.17 -8.30
N LEU A 131 -2.81 0.95 -7.21
CA LEU A 131 -3.89 1.89 -7.00
C LEU A 131 -3.32 3.26 -6.67
N LYS A 132 -4.06 4.29 -7.02
CA LYS A 132 -3.76 5.68 -6.66
C LYS A 132 -4.80 6.18 -5.66
N MET A 133 -4.44 7.22 -4.95
CA MET A 133 -5.35 7.86 -4.00
C MET A 133 -6.70 8.23 -4.64
N GLU A 134 -6.69 8.71 -5.88
CA GLU A 134 -7.93 9.06 -6.57
C GLU A 134 -8.90 7.88 -6.69
N ASP A 135 -8.38 6.65 -6.78
CA ASP A 135 -9.22 5.46 -6.88
C ASP A 135 -10.02 5.21 -5.61
N LEU A 136 -9.59 5.77 -4.48
CA LEU A 136 -10.27 5.59 -3.20
C LEU A 136 -11.52 6.47 -3.06
N PHE A 137 -11.68 7.45 -3.93
CA PHE A 137 -12.77 8.40 -3.86
C PHE A 137 -13.75 8.28 -5.02
N VAL A 138 -13.64 7.23 -5.80
CA VAL A 138 -14.60 6.92 -6.86
C VAL A 138 -15.74 6.13 -6.27
N SER A 139 -16.96 6.57 -6.54
CA SER A 139 -18.17 5.92 -6.04
C SER A 139 -18.68 4.79 -6.95
#